data_e3164b5ec342a5f8cef664ebae50a84c
#
_entry.id   e3164b5ec342a5f8cef664ebae50a84c
#
_cell.length_a   1.000
_cell.length_b   1.000
_cell.length_c   1.000
_cell.angle_alpha   90.00
_cell.angle_beta   90.00
_cell.angle_gamma   90.00
#
_symmetry.space_group_name_H-M   'P 1'
#
loop_
_entity.id
_entity.type
_entity.pdbx_description
1 polymer ?
#
loop_
_entity_poly.entity_id
_entity_poly.type
_entity_poly.pdbx_seq_one_letter_code
_entity_poly.pdbx_strand_id
1 'polypeptide(L)'
;MPGYNAHRIFNYAIFAAIAALAWHESVNPKQLLALGIGFYIGTDFLTPDLDTESTAIKRLGRLKILFLPYKWTFTHRQSSHNIVYGAVVRILYISIIMLVLYYVLFKSFPSGTVFFSAYIILFLVGIIIANALHVLLDVIF
;
A
#
# COMPACT_ATOMS: atom_id res chain seq x y z
N MET A 1 13.12 10.09 -13.45
CA MET A 1 12.32 9.24 -12.55
C MET A 1 12.08 7.90 -13.23
N PRO A 2 12.31 6.81 -12.54
CA PRO A 2 12.07 5.47 -13.06
C PRO A 2 10.59 5.27 -13.43
N GLY A 3 10.34 4.49 -14.50
CA GLY A 3 8.96 4.18 -14.88
C GLY A 3 8.33 3.11 -13.94
N TYR A 4 7.01 2.96 -14.00
CA TYR A 4 6.23 2.02 -13.18
C TYR A 4 6.84 0.59 -13.12
N ASN A 5 7.32 0.06 -14.24
CA ASN A 5 7.93 -1.28 -14.26
C ASN A 5 9.24 -1.34 -13.47
N ALA A 6 10.03 -0.27 -13.47
CA ALA A 6 11.27 -0.21 -12.70
C ALA A 6 10.97 -0.28 -11.18
N HIS A 7 9.99 0.48 -10.69
CA HIS A 7 9.54 0.42 -9.30
C HIS A 7 9.05 -0.97 -8.91
N ARG A 8 8.26 -1.62 -9.78
CA ARG A 8 7.80 -2.99 -9.51
C ARG A 8 8.94 -3.99 -9.41
N ILE A 9 9.86 -3.98 -10.38
CA ILE A 9 11.00 -4.91 -10.39
C ILE A 9 11.85 -4.69 -9.14
N PHE A 10 12.16 -3.46 -8.81
CA PHE A 10 12.93 -3.11 -7.62
C PHE A 10 12.24 -3.58 -6.34
N ASN A 11 10.96 -3.23 -6.16
CA ASN A 11 10.18 -3.62 -5.00
C ASN A 11 10.14 -5.14 -4.85
N TYR A 12 9.81 -5.89 -5.90
CA TYR A 12 9.72 -7.34 -5.81
C TYR A 12 11.06 -8.03 -5.62
N ALA A 13 12.17 -7.48 -6.15
CA ALA A 13 13.51 -8.00 -5.87
C ALA A 13 13.86 -7.86 -4.39
N ILE A 14 13.58 -6.70 -3.79
CA ILE A 14 13.79 -6.47 -2.35
C ILE A 14 12.86 -7.37 -1.52
N PHE A 15 11.57 -7.50 -1.91
CA PHE A 15 10.66 -8.37 -1.18
C PHE A 15 11.06 -9.84 -1.25
N ALA A 16 11.58 -10.32 -2.37
CA ALA A 16 12.09 -11.67 -2.49
C ALA A 16 13.27 -11.93 -1.51
N ALA A 17 14.17 -10.96 -1.35
CA ALA A 17 15.24 -11.05 -0.36
C ALA A 17 14.70 -11.07 1.08
N ILE A 18 13.72 -10.20 1.40
CA ILE A 18 13.05 -10.19 2.72
C ILE A 18 12.36 -11.53 2.98
N ALA A 19 11.64 -12.08 2.00
CA ALA A 19 10.95 -13.34 2.13
C ALA A 19 11.91 -14.52 2.32
N ALA A 20 13.04 -14.54 1.60
CA ALA A 20 14.07 -15.57 1.76
C ALA A 20 14.69 -15.51 3.17
N LEU A 21 15.00 -14.32 3.66
CA LEU A 21 15.51 -14.14 5.02
C LEU A 21 14.48 -14.56 6.08
N ALA A 22 13.22 -14.15 5.93
CA ALA A 22 12.15 -14.53 6.83
C ALA A 22 11.92 -16.05 6.86
N TRP A 23 12.06 -16.69 5.71
CA TRP A 23 11.99 -18.15 5.61
C TRP A 23 13.15 -18.82 6.35
N HIS A 24 14.38 -18.31 6.18
CA HIS A 24 15.56 -18.79 6.89
C HIS A 24 15.40 -18.64 8.41
N GLU A 25 14.86 -17.53 8.88
CA GLU A 25 14.62 -17.27 10.30
C GLU A 25 13.34 -17.96 10.84
N SER A 26 12.72 -18.85 10.07
CA SER A 26 11.54 -19.62 10.45
C SER A 26 10.35 -18.75 10.89
N VAL A 27 10.19 -17.59 10.26
CA VAL A 27 9.03 -16.71 10.50
C VAL A 27 7.74 -17.43 10.12
N ASN A 28 6.68 -17.23 10.92
CA ASN A 28 5.38 -17.88 10.67
C ASN A 28 4.87 -17.59 9.26
N PRO A 29 4.59 -18.60 8.42
CA PRO A 29 4.18 -18.42 7.02
C PRO A 29 2.91 -17.56 6.86
N LYS A 30 1.97 -17.59 7.81
CA LYS A 30 0.76 -16.76 7.76
C LYS A 30 1.08 -15.29 7.98
N GLN A 31 2.07 -14.98 8.82
CA GLN A 31 2.55 -13.61 9.04
C GLN A 31 3.29 -13.08 7.81
N LEU A 32 4.15 -13.92 7.22
CA LEU A 32 4.83 -13.58 5.97
C LEU A 32 3.84 -13.36 4.82
N LEU A 33 2.79 -14.19 4.74
CA LEU A 33 1.72 -14.02 3.75
C LEU A 33 0.98 -12.67 3.94
N ALA A 34 0.63 -12.31 5.18
CA ALA A 34 -0.03 -11.04 5.48
C ALA A 34 0.85 -9.85 5.05
N LEU A 35 2.14 -9.88 5.39
CA LEU A 35 3.13 -8.90 4.94
C LEU A 35 3.20 -8.83 3.41
N GLY A 36 3.27 -9.99 2.74
CA GLY A 36 3.37 -10.09 1.28
C GLY A 36 2.14 -9.56 0.56
N ILE A 37 0.93 -9.83 1.07
CA ILE A 37 -0.31 -9.26 0.49
C ILE A 37 -0.30 -7.73 0.63
N GLY A 38 0.07 -7.20 1.79
CA GLY A 38 0.21 -5.76 1.99
C GLY A 38 1.24 -5.13 1.06
N PHE A 39 2.40 -5.78 0.92
CA PHE A 39 3.47 -5.33 0.02
C PHE A 39 3.02 -5.34 -1.46
N TYR A 40 2.33 -6.38 -1.90
CA TYR A 40 1.76 -6.47 -3.24
C TYR A 40 0.78 -5.33 -3.51
N ILE A 41 -0.16 -5.11 -2.58
CA ILE A 41 -1.15 -4.04 -2.69
C ILE A 41 -0.47 -2.66 -2.70
N GLY A 42 0.53 -2.45 -1.85
CA GLY A 42 1.32 -1.22 -1.80
C GLY A 42 2.10 -0.96 -3.09
N THR A 43 2.64 -2.01 -3.71
CA THR A 43 3.42 -1.90 -4.94
C THR A 43 2.55 -1.65 -6.17
N ASP A 44 1.44 -2.39 -6.34
CA ASP A 44 0.67 -2.38 -7.59
C ASP A 44 -0.54 -1.46 -7.57
N PHE A 45 -1.13 -1.16 -6.40
CA PHE A 45 -2.39 -0.43 -6.28
C PHE A 45 -2.33 0.82 -5.41
N LEU A 46 -1.62 0.79 -4.28
CA LEU A 46 -1.54 1.90 -3.33
C LEU A 46 -0.20 2.62 -3.40
N THR A 47 0.28 2.87 -4.60
CA THR A 47 1.56 3.55 -4.84
C THR A 47 1.46 5.05 -4.58
N PRO A 48 2.58 5.76 -4.39
CA PRO A 48 2.61 7.22 -4.33
C PRO A 48 1.97 7.92 -5.55
N ASP A 49 1.98 7.27 -6.71
CA ASP A 49 1.46 7.81 -7.97
C ASP A 49 -0.06 7.75 -8.15
N LEU A 50 -0.83 7.45 -7.10
CA LEU A 50 -2.30 7.41 -7.16
C LEU A 50 -2.95 8.78 -7.39
N ASP A 51 -2.22 9.85 -7.15
CA ASP A 51 -2.65 11.23 -7.38
C ASP A 51 -2.53 11.67 -8.84
N THR A 52 -1.91 10.85 -9.70
CA THR A 52 -1.70 11.13 -11.13
C THR A 52 -2.41 10.12 -12.03
N GLU A 53 -2.41 10.36 -13.35
CA GLU A 53 -2.89 9.41 -14.38
C GLU A 53 -1.86 8.28 -14.62
N SER A 54 -1.39 7.67 -13.54
CA SER A 54 -0.38 6.61 -13.57
C SER A 54 -0.93 5.27 -14.04
N THR A 55 -0.03 4.32 -14.31
CA THR A 55 -0.40 2.94 -14.62
C THR A 55 -1.13 2.26 -13.46
N ALA A 56 -0.80 2.64 -12.21
CA ALA A 56 -1.47 2.13 -11.02
C ALA A 56 -2.95 2.53 -11.01
N ILE A 57 -3.28 3.81 -11.25
CA ILE A 57 -4.67 4.27 -11.30
C ILE A 57 -5.46 3.63 -12.45
N LYS A 58 -4.80 3.40 -13.61
CA LYS A 58 -5.43 2.72 -14.76
C LYS A 58 -5.78 1.27 -14.46
N ARG A 59 -4.98 0.57 -13.65
CA ARG A 59 -5.22 -0.82 -13.23
C ARG A 59 -6.44 -0.98 -12.33
N LEU A 60 -6.81 0.07 -11.58
CA LEU A 60 -8.01 0.06 -10.76
C LEU A 60 -9.31 0.01 -11.59
N GLY A 61 -9.25 0.25 -12.90
CA GLY A 61 -10.42 0.23 -13.78
C GLY A 61 -11.52 1.15 -13.26
N ARG A 62 -12.73 0.60 -13.02
CA ARG A 62 -13.86 1.37 -12.48
C ARG A 62 -13.64 1.85 -11.04
N LEU A 63 -12.83 1.13 -10.25
CA LEU A 63 -12.54 1.50 -8.86
C LEU A 63 -11.71 2.77 -8.74
N LYS A 64 -11.10 3.26 -9.83
CA LYS A 64 -10.41 4.56 -9.85
C LYS A 64 -11.28 5.72 -9.37
N ILE A 65 -12.62 5.62 -9.51
CA ILE A 65 -13.56 6.64 -9.05
C ILE A 65 -13.45 6.88 -7.53
N LEU A 66 -13.12 5.84 -6.77
CA LEU A 66 -12.92 5.93 -5.33
C LEU A 66 -11.69 6.78 -4.96
N PHE A 67 -10.76 7.00 -5.89
CA PHE A 67 -9.56 7.80 -5.68
C PHE A 67 -9.65 9.23 -6.22
N LEU A 68 -10.77 9.62 -6.83
CA LEU A 68 -10.96 11.00 -7.29
C LEU A 68 -10.86 12.03 -6.16
N PRO A 69 -11.52 11.84 -4.98
CA PRO A 69 -11.35 12.78 -3.87
C PRO A 69 -9.90 12.86 -3.38
N TYR A 70 -9.18 11.73 -3.37
CA TYR A 70 -7.77 11.70 -3.04
C TYR A 70 -6.95 12.57 -4.00
N LYS A 71 -7.15 12.39 -5.33
CA LYS A 71 -6.48 13.19 -6.38
C LYS A 71 -6.72 14.70 -6.23
N TRP A 72 -7.92 15.10 -5.84
CA TRP A 72 -8.26 16.52 -5.69
C TRP A 72 -7.67 17.15 -4.44
N THR A 73 -7.40 16.35 -3.42
CA THR A 73 -6.94 16.84 -2.11
C THR A 73 -5.42 16.89 -2.02
N PHE A 74 -4.72 16.00 -2.72
CA PHE A 74 -3.27 15.85 -2.59
C PHE A 74 -2.53 16.28 -3.86
N THR A 75 -1.58 17.21 -3.67
CA THR A 75 -0.73 17.71 -4.76
C THR A 75 0.44 16.75 -5.00
N HIS A 76 0.61 16.35 -6.25
CA HIS A 76 1.71 15.48 -6.68
C HIS A 76 3.07 16.03 -6.24
N ARG A 77 3.96 15.15 -5.78
CA ARG A 77 5.33 15.40 -5.31
C ARG A 77 5.50 16.14 -3.98
N GLN A 78 4.55 16.93 -3.51
CA GLN A 78 4.69 17.61 -2.22
C GLN A 78 4.22 16.75 -1.03
N SER A 79 3.05 16.15 -1.13
CA SER A 79 2.45 15.37 -0.04
C SER A 79 2.45 13.87 -0.28
N SER A 80 2.23 13.43 -1.53
CA SER A 80 2.11 12.00 -1.87
C SER A 80 3.45 11.25 -1.81
N HIS A 81 4.56 11.92 -2.14
CA HIS A 81 5.90 11.33 -2.10
C HIS A 81 6.63 11.48 -0.76
N ASN A 82 6.00 12.06 0.26
CA ASN A 82 6.54 11.96 1.61
C ASN A 82 6.38 10.52 2.13
N ILE A 83 7.50 9.89 2.52
CA ILE A 83 7.56 8.46 2.89
C ILE A 83 6.56 8.13 3.99
N VAL A 84 6.52 8.93 5.06
CA VAL A 84 5.67 8.68 6.22
C VAL A 84 4.28 9.26 6.00
N TYR A 85 4.19 10.55 5.73
CA TYR A 85 2.92 11.26 5.59
C TYR A 85 2.06 10.71 4.44
N GLY A 86 2.66 10.54 3.25
CA GLY A 86 1.94 10.03 2.09
C GLY A 86 1.43 8.58 2.29
N ALA A 87 2.23 7.71 2.94
CA ALA A 87 1.80 6.35 3.23
C ALA A 87 0.66 6.32 4.27
N VAL A 88 0.80 7.09 5.36
CA VAL A 88 -0.24 7.18 6.41
C VAL A 88 -1.55 7.72 5.85
N VAL A 89 -1.51 8.78 5.07
CA VAL A 89 -2.73 9.37 4.48
C VAL A 89 -3.43 8.38 3.53
N ARG A 90 -2.68 7.64 2.70
CA ARG A 90 -3.27 6.61 1.83
C ARG A 90 -3.91 5.48 2.61
N ILE A 91 -3.24 5.00 3.67
CA ILE A 91 -3.78 3.96 4.54
C ILE A 91 -5.07 4.44 5.22
N LEU A 92 -5.06 5.65 5.78
CA LEU A 92 -6.26 6.24 6.41
C LEU A 92 -7.40 6.38 5.39
N TYR A 93 -7.11 6.89 4.20
CA TYR A 93 -8.11 7.06 3.14
C TYR A 93 -8.76 5.72 2.75
N ILE A 94 -7.96 4.69 2.50
CA ILE A 94 -8.46 3.34 2.20
C ILE A 94 -9.22 2.75 3.38
N SER A 95 -8.72 2.94 4.61
CA SER A 95 -9.39 2.44 5.81
C SER A 95 -10.80 3.03 5.97
N ILE A 96 -10.97 4.32 5.66
CA ILE A 96 -12.29 4.97 5.66
C ILE A 96 -13.21 4.33 4.62
N ILE A 97 -12.73 4.14 3.38
CA ILE A 97 -13.51 3.48 2.33
C ILE A 97 -13.93 2.07 2.77
N MET A 98 -12.99 1.29 3.32
CA MET A 98 -13.27 -0.07 3.79
C MET A 98 -14.25 -0.11 4.96
N LEU A 99 -14.16 0.84 5.90
CA LEU A 99 -15.12 0.96 7.00
C LEU A 99 -16.53 1.31 6.52
N VAL A 100 -16.63 2.24 5.57
CA VAL A 100 -17.92 2.60 4.96
C VAL A 100 -18.51 1.39 4.23
N LEU A 101 -17.71 0.69 3.44
CA LEU A 101 -18.16 -0.52 2.73
C LEU A 101 -18.59 -1.62 3.70
N TYR A 102 -17.81 -1.86 4.75
CA TYR A 102 -18.15 -2.82 5.81
C TYR A 102 -19.48 -2.47 6.46
N TYR A 103 -19.67 -1.21 6.84
CA TYR A 103 -20.93 -0.74 7.43
C TYR A 103 -22.12 -0.91 6.48
N VAL A 104 -21.97 -0.60 5.21
CA VAL A 104 -23.03 -0.78 4.20
C VAL A 104 -23.44 -2.24 4.08
N LEU A 105 -22.47 -3.17 4.09
CA LEU A 105 -22.72 -4.60 3.93
C LEU A 105 -23.26 -5.26 5.20
N PHE A 106 -22.71 -4.93 6.37
CA PHE A 106 -22.99 -5.64 7.61
C PHE A 106 -23.85 -4.86 8.62
N LYS A 107 -24.12 -3.57 8.33
CA LYS A 107 -24.85 -2.64 9.24
C LYS A 107 -24.27 -2.55 10.65
N SER A 108 -23.00 -2.85 10.79
CA SER A 108 -22.23 -2.82 12.05
C SER A 108 -20.80 -2.40 11.79
N PHE A 109 -20.08 -1.96 12.81
CA PHE A 109 -18.64 -1.72 12.71
C PHE A 109 -17.85 -2.96 13.14
N PRO A 110 -16.65 -3.20 12.57
CA PRO A 110 -15.80 -4.29 13.02
C PRO A 110 -15.36 -4.07 14.47
N SER A 111 -15.18 -5.16 15.23
CA SER A 111 -14.68 -5.07 16.60
C SER A 111 -13.26 -4.50 16.63
N GLY A 112 -12.94 -3.74 17.68
CA GLY A 112 -11.61 -3.14 17.83
C GLY A 112 -10.45 -4.16 17.82
N THR A 113 -10.70 -5.40 18.27
CA THR A 113 -9.71 -6.48 18.27
C THR A 113 -9.21 -6.86 16.88
N VAL A 114 -10.02 -6.67 15.83
CA VAL A 114 -9.62 -6.93 14.44
C VAL A 114 -8.47 -6.00 14.02
N PHE A 115 -8.54 -4.72 14.39
CA PHE A 115 -7.53 -3.73 14.00
C PHE A 115 -6.17 -3.95 14.65
N PHE A 116 -6.14 -4.57 15.84
CA PHE A 116 -4.91 -4.86 16.57
C PHE A 116 -4.36 -6.27 16.32
N SER A 117 -4.93 -6.98 15.35
CA SER A 117 -4.39 -8.27 14.91
C SER A 117 -2.99 -8.10 14.33
N ALA A 118 -2.05 -8.97 14.71
CA ALA A 118 -0.71 -9.00 14.16
C ALA A 118 -0.71 -9.10 12.61
N TYR A 119 -1.69 -9.77 12.03
CA TYR A 119 -1.83 -9.89 10.58
C TYR A 119 -2.19 -8.56 9.91
N ILE A 120 -3.10 -7.78 10.51
CA ILE A 120 -3.44 -6.45 9.99
C ILE A 120 -2.23 -5.50 10.12
N ILE A 121 -1.52 -5.55 11.23
CA ILE A 121 -0.31 -4.74 11.42
C ILE A 121 0.73 -5.08 10.36
N LEU A 122 1.01 -6.38 10.13
CA LEU A 122 1.97 -6.81 9.12
C LEU A 122 1.52 -6.46 7.70
N PHE A 123 0.23 -6.56 7.39
CA PHE A 123 -0.33 -6.10 6.13
C PHE A 123 -0.07 -4.61 5.91
N LEU A 124 -0.33 -3.76 6.91
CA LEU A 124 -0.08 -2.32 6.83
C LEU A 124 1.42 -2.01 6.71
N VAL A 125 2.27 -2.73 7.45
CA VAL A 125 3.73 -2.63 7.33
C VAL A 125 4.19 -2.98 5.92
N GLY A 126 3.61 -4.00 5.29
CA GLY A 126 3.90 -4.34 3.90
C GLY A 126 3.61 -3.19 2.93
N ILE A 127 2.47 -2.51 3.08
CA ILE A 127 2.12 -1.33 2.28
C ILE A 127 3.14 -0.20 2.51
N ILE A 128 3.50 0.07 3.77
CA ILE A 128 4.45 1.14 4.11
C ILE A 128 5.83 0.86 3.49
N ILE A 129 6.34 -0.37 3.61
CA ILE A 129 7.63 -0.75 3.04
C ILE A 129 7.61 -0.58 1.51
N ALA A 130 6.57 -1.06 0.83
CA ALA A 130 6.45 -0.93 -0.62
C ALA A 130 6.47 0.53 -1.08
N ASN A 131 5.76 1.41 -0.36
CA ASN A 131 5.73 2.84 -0.64
C ASN A 131 7.08 3.53 -0.34
N ALA A 132 7.74 3.15 0.75
CA ALA A 132 9.05 3.68 1.11
C ALA A 132 10.10 3.33 0.04
N LEU A 133 10.10 2.09 -0.46
CA LEU A 133 10.99 1.65 -1.53
C LEU A 133 10.70 2.39 -2.85
N HIS A 134 9.44 2.65 -3.17
CA HIS A 134 9.06 3.44 -4.34
C HIS A 134 9.69 4.85 -4.27
N VAL A 135 9.45 5.56 -3.16
CA VAL A 135 9.99 6.91 -2.97
C VAL A 135 11.52 6.90 -2.93
N LEU A 136 12.13 5.89 -2.30
CA LEU A 136 13.57 5.73 -2.27
C LEU A 136 14.16 5.64 -3.70
N LEU A 137 13.54 4.86 -4.57
CA LEU A 137 13.99 4.73 -5.95
C LEU A 137 13.88 6.05 -6.72
N ASP A 138 12.82 6.84 -6.47
CA ASP A 138 12.63 8.17 -7.06
C ASP A 138 13.66 9.22 -6.58
N VAL A 139 14.19 9.03 -5.37
CA VAL A 139 15.24 9.92 -4.83
C VAL A 139 16.61 9.57 -5.40
N ILE A 140 16.86 8.29 -5.71
CA ILE A 140 18.16 7.83 -6.20
C ILE A 140 18.32 8.10 -7.71
N PHE A 141 17.24 8.04 -8.48
CA PHE A 141 17.20 8.15 -9.95
C PHE A 141 16.24 9.24 -10.44
#